data_83d6f73edf2d493a00e8d1cd44cbfd50
#
_entry.id   83d6f73edf2d493a00e8d1cd44cbfd50
#
_cell.length_a   1.000
_cell.length_b   1.000
_cell.length_c   1.000
_cell.angle_alpha   90.00
_cell.angle_beta   90.00
_cell.angle_gamma   90.00
#
_symmetry.space_group_name_H-M   'P 1'
#
loop_
_entity.id
_entity.type
_entity.pdbx_description
1 polymer ?
#
loop_
_entity_poly.entity_id
_entity_poly.type
_entity_poly.pdbx_seq_one_letter_code
_entity_poly.pdbx_strand_id
1 'polypeptide(L)'
;MAETRVIVGHAPFSVGEEYPWLAERDEDGAVVTFTGKVRNHNLGDSVKALTLEHYPGMTEKALADIVDEARSRWPLGRVTVIHRIGELWPGDEIVFVGVTSAHRSSAFRGRAIHYGLSENPRAVLEA
;
A
#
# COMPACT_ATOMS: atom_id res chain seq x y z
N MET A 1 -7.22 -4.55 19.47
CA MET A 1 -7.78 -4.15 18.18
C MET A 1 -6.67 -3.76 17.23
N ALA A 2 -6.63 -4.42 16.13
CA ALA A 2 -5.61 -4.11 15.15
C ALA A 2 -5.88 -2.73 14.56
N GLU A 3 -4.83 -1.95 14.43
CA GLU A 3 -4.93 -0.62 13.90
C GLU A 3 -4.57 -0.65 12.42
N THR A 4 -5.59 -0.67 11.59
CA THR A 4 -5.44 -0.79 10.15
C THR A 4 -6.14 0.40 9.49
N ARG A 5 -5.43 1.04 8.55
CA ARG A 5 -5.98 2.10 7.74
C ARG A 5 -5.92 1.67 6.28
N VAL A 6 -7.08 1.56 5.66
CA VAL A 6 -7.18 1.24 4.24
C VAL A 6 -7.87 2.41 3.56
N ILE A 7 -7.18 3.03 2.61
CA ILE A 7 -7.68 4.21 1.92
C ILE A 7 -7.61 3.96 0.42
N VAL A 8 -8.74 4.14 -0.25
CA VAL A 8 -8.81 4.03 -1.70
C VAL A 8 -9.43 5.33 -2.20
N GLY A 9 -8.77 5.97 -3.15
CA GLY A 9 -9.30 7.22 -3.66
C GLY A 9 -8.43 7.84 -4.73
N HIS A 10 -8.91 8.98 -5.24
CA HIS A 10 -8.23 9.71 -6.30
C HIS A 10 -7.13 10.62 -5.77
N ALA A 11 -7.24 11.04 -4.52
CA ALA A 11 -6.35 12.06 -3.98
C ALA A 11 -4.94 11.53 -3.81
N PRO A 12 -3.94 12.37 -4.07
CA PRO A 12 -2.57 12.00 -3.75
C PRO A 12 -2.39 11.88 -2.23
N PHE A 13 -1.40 11.14 -1.84
CA PHE A 13 -1.04 11.01 -0.42
C PHE A 13 0.38 11.53 -0.22
N SER A 14 0.72 11.78 1.03
CA SER A 14 2.07 12.21 1.38
C SER A 14 2.66 11.20 2.34
N VAL A 15 3.74 10.56 1.94
CA VAL A 15 4.44 9.59 2.79
C VAL A 15 4.87 10.27 4.09
N GLY A 16 5.33 11.51 4.00
CA GLY A 16 5.74 12.25 5.18
C GLY A 16 4.61 12.49 6.17
N GLU A 17 3.37 12.59 5.68
CA GLU A 17 2.23 12.78 6.55
C GLU A 17 1.68 11.46 7.08
N GLU A 18 1.90 10.37 6.34
CA GLU A 18 1.42 9.06 6.80
C GLU A 18 2.35 8.38 7.78
N TYR A 19 3.64 8.67 7.69
CA TYR A 19 4.64 8.01 8.51
C TYR A 19 4.47 8.25 10.02
N PRO A 20 4.16 9.46 10.48
CA PRO A 20 4.08 9.69 11.94
C PRO A 20 3.07 8.80 12.65
N TRP A 21 1.94 8.53 12.03
CA TRP A 21 0.95 7.65 12.65
C TRP A 21 1.51 6.23 12.79
N LEU A 22 2.23 5.75 11.79
CA LEU A 22 2.85 4.43 11.87
C LEU A 22 3.90 4.37 12.96
N ALA A 23 4.69 5.42 13.10
CA ALA A 23 5.83 5.44 14.00
C ALA A 23 5.49 5.84 15.42
N GLU A 24 4.21 6.05 15.72
CA GLU A 24 3.78 6.66 16.97
C GLU A 24 3.96 5.75 18.18
N ARG A 25 3.80 4.45 18.01
CA ARG A 25 3.77 3.51 19.11
C ARG A 25 5.18 3.11 19.53
N ASP A 26 5.46 3.17 20.82
CA ASP A 26 6.79 2.80 21.30
C ASP A 26 6.93 1.32 21.60
N GLU A 27 5.84 0.54 21.49
CA GLU A 27 5.97 -0.92 21.58
C GLU A 27 6.41 -1.52 20.23
N ASP A 28 6.42 -0.74 19.16
CA ASP A 28 6.89 -1.22 17.87
C ASP A 28 8.39 -0.97 17.73
N GLY A 29 9.11 -2.00 17.33
CA GLY A 29 10.55 -1.89 17.14
C GLY A 29 10.97 -1.56 15.72
N ALA A 30 10.02 -1.61 14.76
CA ALA A 30 10.36 -1.36 13.37
C ALA A 30 9.17 -0.86 12.58
N VAL A 31 9.46 0.01 11.62
CA VAL A 31 8.49 0.52 10.66
C VAL A 31 9.06 0.24 9.27
N VAL A 32 8.28 -0.41 8.42
CA VAL A 32 8.69 -0.68 7.04
C VAL A 32 7.66 -0.06 6.12
N THR A 33 8.12 0.68 5.13
CA THR A 33 7.22 1.30 4.16
C THR A 33 7.63 0.95 2.75
N PHE A 34 6.64 0.88 1.90
CA PHE A 34 6.81 0.64 0.48
C PHE A 34 5.93 1.62 -0.28
N THR A 35 6.48 2.28 -1.29
CA THR A 35 5.72 3.19 -2.13
C THR A 35 5.89 2.76 -3.57
N GLY A 36 4.77 2.51 -4.24
CA GLY A 36 4.77 2.20 -5.66
C GLY A 36 4.45 3.43 -6.48
N LYS A 37 5.09 3.55 -7.63
CA LYS A 37 4.95 4.72 -8.49
C LYS A 37 4.62 4.29 -9.90
N VAL A 38 4.00 5.18 -10.65
CA VAL A 38 3.84 4.97 -12.08
C VAL A 38 5.19 5.20 -12.73
N ARG A 39 5.68 4.17 -13.38
CA ARG A 39 6.99 4.21 -14.01
C ARG A 39 6.88 4.90 -15.36
N ASN A 40 7.88 5.70 -15.69
CA ASN A 40 7.98 6.22 -17.05
C ASN A 40 8.47 5.09 -17.93
N HIS A 41 7.55 4.42 -18.55
CA HIS A 41 7.84 3.25 -19.33
C HIS A 41 8.34 3.67 -20.69
N ASN A 42 9.49 3.17 -21.07
CA ASN A 42 10.19 3.78 -22.18
C ASN A 42 10.38 2.87 -23.38
N LEU A 43 9.55 1.93 -23.63
CA LEU A 43 9.70 1.04 -24.77
C LEU A 43 9.48 1.79 -26.09
N GLY A 44 10.10 2.95 -26.20
CA GLY A 44 10.00 3.78 -27.38
C GLY A 44 8.84 4.74 -27.37
N ASP A 45 7.94 4.58 -26.45
CA ASP A 45 6.75 5.43 -26.36
C ASP A 45 6.72 6.13 -25.03
N SER A 46 6.27 7.37 -25.05
CA SER A 46 6.02 8.07 -23.79
C SER A 46 4.79 7.45 -23.16
N VAL A 47 4.92 7.12 -21.88
CA VAL A 47 3.80 6.61 -21.12
C VAL A 47 2.84 7.75 -20.88
N LYS A 48 1.59 7.51 -21.19
CA LYS A 48 0.53 8.45 -20.86
C LYS A 48 -0.03 8.08 -19.51
N ALA A 49 -1.24 8.44 -19.24
CA ALA A 49 -1.84 8.12 -17.96
C ALA A 49 -2.14 6.64 -17.86
N LEU A 50 -1.98 6.12 -16.65
CA LEU A 50 -2.46 4.80 -16.30
C LEU A 50 -3.78 4.98 -15.56
N THR A 51 -4.82 4.28 -15.99
CA THR A 51 -6.12 4.39 -15.36
C THR A 51 -6.42 3.12 -14.58
N LEU A 52 -6.66 3.28 -13.29
CA LEU A 52 -6.98 2.17 -12.40
C LEU A 52 -8.47 2.18 -12.10
N GLU A 53 -9.09 1.01 -12.25
CA GLU A 53 -10.51 0.86 -12.02
C GLU A 53 -10.79 0.77 -10.52
N HIS A 54 -11.96 1.24 -10.15
CA HIS A 54 -12.41 1.20 -8.77
C HIS A 54 -13.81 0.61 -8.71
N TYR A 55 -13.97 -0.36 -7.85
CA TYR A 55 -15.26 -0.97 -7.58
C TYR A 55 -15.59 -0.68 -6.12
N PRO A 56 -16.42 0.32 -5.85
CA PRO A 56 -16.67 0.78 -4.48
C PRO A 56 -17.08 -0.36 -3.57
N GLY A 57 -16.47 -0.39 -2.39
CA GLY A 57 -16.71 -1.43 -1.41
C GLY A 57 -15.93 -2.70 -1.67
N MET A 58 -15.77 -3.09 -2.92
CA MET A 58 -15.05 -4.33 -3.24
C MET A 58 -13.55 -4.14 -3.20
N THR A 59 -13.06 -3.00 -3.66
CA THR A 59 -11.63 -2.73 -3.62
C THR A 59 -11.15 -2.63 -2.17
N GLU A 60 -11.88 -1.87 -1.36
CA GLU A 60 -11.54 -1.72 0.04
C GLU A 60 -11.55 -3.07 0.76
N LYS A 61 -12.57 -3.89 0.47
CA LYS A 61 -12.66 -5.20 1.09
C LYS A 61 -11.50 -6.09 0.68
N ALA A 62 -11.12 -6.07 -0.59
CA ALA A 62 -10.01 -6.88 -1.06
C ALA A 62 -8.72 -6.48 -0.38
N LEU A 63 -8.49 -5.18 -0.20
CA LEU A 63 -7.29 -4.70 0.48
C LEU A 63 -7.31 -5.08 1.96
N ALA A 64 -8.47 -4.97 2.61
CA ALA A 64 -8.60 -5.37 4.01
C ALA A 64 -8.33 -6.86 4.18
N ASP A 65 -8.80 -7.68 3.25
CA ASP A 65 -8.54 -9.12 3.30
C ASP A 65 -7.05 -9.43 3.17
N ILE A 66 -6.34 -8.68 2.34
CA ILE A 66 -4.90 -8.85 2.18
C ILE A 66 -4.18 -8.51 3.48
N VAL A 67 -4.60 -7.45 4.16
CA VAL A 67 -4.02 -7.08 5.44
C VAL A 67 -4.31 -8.15 6.48
N ASP A 68 -5.54 -8.65 6.52
CA ASP A 68 -5.91 -9.69 7.47
C ASP A 68 -5.08 -10.94 7.26
N GLU A 69 -4.83 -11.31 6.03
CA GLU A 69 -3.98 -12.44 5.71
C GLU A 69 -2.57 -12.24 6.26
N ALA A 70 -2.01 -11.06 6.09
CA ALA A 70 -0.68 -10.76 6.60
C ALA A 70 -0.65 -10.81 8.12
N ARG A 71 -1.70 -10.30 8.77
CA ARG A 71 -1.79 -10.34 10.23
C ARG A 71 -1.89 -11.76 10.76
N SER A 72 -2.48 -12.67 9.96
CA SER A 72 -2.57 -14.06 10.37
C SER A 72 -1.21 -14.75 10.31
N ARG A 73 -0.28 -14.21 9.55
CA ARG A 73 1.04 -14.81 9.36
C ARG A 73 2.09 -14.20 10.28
N TRP A 74 1.99 -12.91 10.57
CA TRP A 74 3.01 -12.19 11.33
C TRP A 74 2.36 -11.28 12.36
N PRO A 75 3.00 -11.10 13.51
CA PRO A 75 2.46 -10.19 14.55
C PRO A 75 2.73 -8.74 14.16
N LEU A 76 1.81 -8.15 13.45
CA LEU A 76 1.93 -6.77 12.97
C LEU A 76 1.24 -5.81 13.91
N GLY A 77 1.76 -4.60 14.01
CA GLY A 77 1.17 -3.52 14.76
C GLY A 77 0.23 -2.70 13.87
N ARG A 78 0.64 -1.47 13.56
CA ARG A 78 -0.16 -0.63 12.67
C ARG A 78 0.15 -0.94 11.23
N VAL A 79 -0.88 -0.88 10.41
CA VAL A 79 -0.77 -1.12 8.96
C VAL A 79 -1.55 -0.04 8.25
N THR A 80 -0.92 0.58 7.26
CA THR A 80 -1.57 1.53 6.37
C THR A 80 -1.45 1.00 4.95
N VAL A 81 -2.57 0.97 4.24
CA VAL A 81 -2.57 0.66 2.82
C VAL A 81 -3.36 1.76 2.12
N ILE A 82 -2.69 2.47 1.23
CA ILE A 82 -3.33 3.52 0.43
C ILE A 82 -3.18 3.13 -1.02
N HIS A 83 -4.29 3.10 -1.73
CA HIS A 83 -4.30 2.75 -3.14
C HIS A 83 -5.04 3.85 -3.90
N ARG A 84 -4.34 4.52 -4.80
CA ARG A 84 -4.96 5.53 -5.64
C ARG A 84 -5.62 4.87 -6.82
N ILE A 85 -6.67 5.50 -7.30
CA ILE A 85 -7.44 5.04 -8.44
C ILE A 85 -7.60 6.21 -9.41
N GLY A 86 -8.14 5.89 -10.59
CA GLY A 86 -8.36 6.90 -11.60
C GLY A 86 -7.13 7.09 -12.46
N GLU A 87 -7.02 8.25 -13.05
CA GLU A 87 -5.95 8.55 -14.01
C GLU A 87 -4.69 8.95 -13.28
N LEU A 88 -3.61 8.22 -13.55
CA LEU A 88 -2.33 8.42 -12.89
C LEU A 88 -1.25 8.59 -13.96
N TRP A 89 -0.32 9.49 -13.71
CA TRP A 89 0.73 9.85 -14.67
C TRP A 89 2.09 9.36 -14.20
N PRO A 90 3.04 9.21 -15.12
CA PRO A 90 4.39 8.80 -14.73
C PRO A 90 4.93 9.70 -13.62
N GLY A 91 5.50 9.07 -12.62
CA GLY A 91 6.00 9.77 -11.45
C GLY A 91 5.02 9.85 -10.30
N ASP A 92 3.72 9.65 -10.57
CA ASP A 92 2.73 9.67 -9.50
C ASP A 92 2.93 8.48 -8.59
N GLU A 93 2.75 8.70 -7.29
CA GLU A 93 2.74 7.62 -6.32
C GLU A 93 1.36 6.99 -6.32
N ILE A 94 1.32 5.67 -6.51
CA ILE A 94 0.05 4.94 -6.68
C ILE A 94 -0.38 4.28 -5.39
N VAL A 95 0.57 3.68 -4.69
CA VAL A 95 0.25 2.85 -3.55
C VAL A 95 1.27 3.08 -2.45
N PHE A 96 0.79 3.01 -1.22
CA PHE A 96 1.64 3.10 -0.05
C PHE A 96 1.26 1.97 0.89
N VAL A 97 2.26 1.22 1.35
CA VAL A 97 2.08 0.19 2.35
C VAL A 97 3.03 0.50 3.50
N GLY A 98 2.47 0.69 4.68
CA GLY A 98 3.27 0.89 5.89
C GLY A 98 2.92 -0.18 6.90
N VAL A 99 3.92 -0.76 7.52
CA VAL A 99 3.72 -1.87 8.46
C VAL A 99 4.65 -1.69 9.65
N THR A 100 4.14 -1.93 10.84
CA THR A 100 4.95 -1.92 12.04
C THR A 100 4.89 -3.26 12.74
N SER A 101 5.87 -3.52 13.59
CA SER A 101 5.88 -4.69 14.44
C SER A 101 6.88 -4.47 15.57
N ALA A 102 6.68 -5.17 16.68
CA ALA A 102 7.67 -5.19 17.74
C ALA A 102 8.99 -5.78 17.24
N HIS A 103 8.92 -6.65 16.25
CA HIS A 103 10.10 -7.35 15.71
C HIS A 103 10.33 -6.91 14.26
N ARG A 104 11.58 -6.48 13.99
CA ARG A 104 11.87 -5.96 12.65
C ARG A 104 11.72 -7.01 11.55
N SER A 105 11.97 -8.29 11.84
CA SER A 105 11.79 -9.32 10.82
C SER A 105 10.33 -9.47 10.45
N SER A 106 9.43 -9.38 11.42
CA SER A 106 8.00 -9.45 11.15
C SER A 106 7.52 -8.22 10.38
N ALA A 107 8.01 -7.04 10.75
CA ALA A 107 7.66 -5.83 10.02
C ALA A 107 8.13 -5.94 8.57
N PHE A 108 9.35 -6.42 8.36
CA PHE A 108 9.89 -6.55 7.03
C PHE A 108 9.09 -7.58 6.21
N ARG A 109 8.68 -8.69 6.83
CA ARG A 109 7.87 -9.69 6.13
C ARG A 109 6.47 -9.16 5.81
N GLY A 110 5.94 -8.27 6.65
CA GLY A 110 4.64 -7.66 6.41
C GLY A 110 4.59 -6.85 5.13
N ARG A 111 5.75 -6.43 4.60
CA ARG A 111 5.78 -5.74 3.33
C ARG A 111 5.21 -6.59 2.19
N ALA A 112 5.08 -7.89 2.43
CA ALA A 112 4.51 -8.79 1.43
C ALA A 112 3.06 -8.43 1.09
N ILE A 113 2.44 -7.55 1.87
CA ILE A 113 1.12 -7.03 1.53
C ILE A 113 1.12 -6.47 0.11
N HIS A 114 2.21 -5.83 -0.32
CA HIS A 114 2.23 -5.26 -1.66
C HIS A 114 2.19 -6.34 -2.75
N TYR A 115 2.66 -7.54 -2.46
CA TYR A 115 2.53 -8.63 -3.43
C TYR A 115 1.07 -9.03 -3.61
N GLY A 116 0.29 -9.04 -2.52
CA GLY A 116 -1.13 -9.29 -2.61
C GLY A 116 -1.82 -8.24 -3.46
N LEU A 117 -1.38 -6.98 -3.35
CA LEU A 117 -1.93 -5.92 -4.18
C LEU A 117 -1.62 -6.18 -5.66
N SER A 118 -0.41 -6.62 -5.96
CA SER A 118 -0.01 -6.89 -7.34
C SER A 118 -0.81 -8.02 -7.96
N GLU A 119 -1.23 -8.98 -7.14
CA GLU A 119 -1.96 -10.14 -7.63
C GLU A 119 -3.45 -9.88 -7.71
N ASN A 120 -3.91 -8.76 -7.18
CA ASN A 120 -5.32 -8.43 -7.21
C ASN A 120 -5.64 -7.84 -8.57
N PRO A 121 -6.57 -8.45 -9.35
CA PRO A 121 -6.86 -7.94 -10.69
C PRO A 121 -7.45 -6.54 -10.69
N ARG A 122 -7.93 -6.06 -9.53
CA ARG A 122 -8.47 -4.70 -9.42
C ARG A 122 -7.47 -3.70 -8.92
N ALA A 123 -6.31 -4.16 -8.48
CA ALA A 123 -5.26 -3.31 -7.96
C ALA A 123 -4.02 -3.53 -8.82
N VAL A 124 -4.07 -3.04 -10.04
CA VAL A 124 -3.00 -3.29 -11.00
C VAL A 124 -1.79 -2.46 -10.64
N LEU A 125 -0.79 -3.12 -10.10
CA LEU A 125 0.51 -2.51 -9.91
C LEU A 125 1.38 -2.89 -11.08
N GLU A 126 1.30 -2.11 -12.12
CA GLU A 126 2.14 -2.32 -13.28
C GLU A 126 3.55 -1.93 -12.92
N ALA A 127 4.37 -2.89 -12.91
CA ALA A 127 5.77 -2.63 -12.62
C ALA A 127 6.49 -2.00 -13.80
#